data_8754f9e12df89e7342e5f3ba75f68e8f
#
_entry.id   8754f9e12df89e7342e5f3ba75f68e8f
#
_cell.length_a   1.000
_cell.length_b   1.000
_cell.length_c   1.000
_cell.angle_alpha   90.00
_cell.angle_beta   90.00
_cell.angle_gamma   90.00
#
_symmetry.space_group_name_H-M   'P 1'
#
loop_
_entity.id
_entity.type
_entity.pdbx_description
1 polymer ?
#
loop_
_entity_poly.entity_id
_entity_poly.type
_entity_poly.pdbx_seq_one_letter_code
_entity_poly.pdbx_strand_id
1 'polypeptide(L)'
;NTLSVVNRLCEGRGGEIYRFFRDTVHSRYMQFLPAMEHVVDKPGFHRPLIVSPDREGARLAEWSVTAKGYGGVLCDVFDVWVVSDVGRTFVQMFDATLAQWCGVPPGVCSMGETCGDALVVEHNGDVYSCDHFVYPEYKLGNIRETPLSEIYRSRKRVDFGLAKRNALPAECLRCKYY
;
A
#
# COMPACT_ATOMS: atom_id res chain seq x y z
N ASN A 1 11.73 -1.80 14.93
CA ASN A 1 10.85 -1.85 13.74
C ASN A 1 11.14 -0.66 12.85
N THR A 2 11.20 -0.87 11.54
CA THR A 2 11.39 0.18 10.54
C THR A 2 10.28 0.10 9.52
N LEU A 3 9.66 1.24 9.25
CA LEU A 3 8.73 1.44 8.13
C LEU A 3 9.39 2.43 7.18
N SER A 4 9.62 2.02 5.94
CA SER A 4 10.29 2.84 4.93
C SER A 4 9.37 3.05 3.73
N VAL A 5 9.24 4.30 3.33
CA VAL A 5 8.52 4.66 2.10
C VAL A 5 9.50 4.63 0.93
N VAL A 6 9.26 3.72 0.00
CA VAL A 6 10.07 3.53 -1.22
C VAL A 6 9.57 4.48 -2.30
N ASN A 7 10.36 5.46 -2.62
CA ASN A 7 10.10 6.42 -3.69
C ASN A 7 11.02 6.19 -4.90
N ARG A 8 10.94 7.05 -5.92
CA ARG A 8 11.74 6.96 -7.14
C ARG A 8 13.26 6.91 -6.88
N LEU A 9 13.75 7.58 -5.84
CA LEU A 9 15.18 7.60 -5.50
C LEU A 9 15.70 6.29 -4.89
N CYS A 10 14.79 5.42 -4.47
CA CYS A 10 15.14 4.11 -3.91
C CYS A 10 15.35 3.04 -5.00
N GLU A 11 14.93 3.31 -6.24
CA GLU A 11 15.06 2.36 -7.35
C GLU A 11 16.51 1.96 -7.58
N GLY A 12 16.79 0.66 -7.66
CA GLY A 12 18.14 0.10 -7.81
C GLY A 12 19.02 0.17 -6.55
N ARG A 13 18.46 0.57 -5.39
CA ARG A 13 19.20 0.71 -4.14
C ARG A 13 18.66 -0.18 -3.01
N GLY A 14 17.81 -1.16 -3.32
CA GLY A 14 17.13 -1.99 -2.31
C GLY A 14 18.10 -2.69 -1.37
N GLY A 15 19.14 -3.31 -1.89
CA GLY A 15 20.17 -4.00 -1.08
C GLY A 15 20.97 -3.06 -0.19
N GLU A 16 21.27 -1.83 -0.64
CA GLU A 16 21.95 -0.81 0.17
C GLU A 16 21.06 -0.38 1.34
N ILE A 17 19.80 -0.06 1.05
CA ILE A 17 18.82 0.38 2.05
C ILE A 17 18.58 -0.72 3.09
N TYR A 18 18.46 -1.97 2.65
CA TYR A 18 18.29 -3.11 3.55
C TYR A 18 19.49 -3.25 4.51
N ARG A 19 20.73 -3.24 3.98
CA ARG A 19 21.94 -3.34 4.82
C ARG A 19 22.03 -2.18 5.81
N PHE A 20 21.68 -0.97 5.40
CA PHE A 20 21.66 0.18 6.31
C PHE A 20 20.70 -0.05 7.48
N PHE A 21 19.48 -0.51 7.23
CA PHE A 21 18.54 -0.80 8.31
C PHE A 21 18.97 -1.98 9.18
N ARG A 22 19.55 -3.01 8.59
CA ARG A 22 20.03 -4.17 9.34
C ARG A 22 21.27 -3.85 10.16
N ASP A 23 22.29 -3.23 9.56
CA ASP A 23 23.63 -3.14 10.12
C ASP A 23 23.85 -1.86 10.94
N THR A 24 23.21 -0.75 10.54
CA THR A 24 23.36 0.56 11.20
C THR A 24 22.23 0.85 12.16
N VAL A 25 20.98 0.62 11.73
CA VAL A 25 19.78 0.87 12.56
C VAL A 25 19.49 -0.33 13.47
N HIS A 26 20.04 -1.49 13.19
CA HIS A 26 19.81 -2.76 13.91
C HIS A 26 18.34 -3.16 13.96
N SER A 27 17.60 -2.85 12.89
CA SER A 27 16.18 -3.22 12.76
C SER A 27 16.06 -4.70 12.41
N ARG A 28 15.15 -5.39 13.09
CA ARG A 28 14.80 -6.78 12.81
C ARG A 28 13.46 -6.95 12.12
N TYR A 29 12.62 -5.94 12.11
CA TYR A 29 11.30 -5.95 11.48
C TYR A 29 11.22 -4.77 10.54
N MET A 30 11.06 -5.04 9.25
CA MET A 30 11.10 -4.04 8.20
C MET A 30 9.86 -4.09 7.32
N GLN A 31 9.34 -2.92 7.00
CA GLN A 31 8.28 -2.73 6.02
C GLN A 31 8.76 -1.77 4.95
N PHE A 32 8.56 -2.13 3.69
CA PHE A 32 8.85 -1.30 2.53
C PHE A 32 7.52 -0.98 1.84
N LEU A 33 7.08 0.28 1.93
CA LEU A 33 5.80 0.73 1.37
C LEU A 33 6.07 1.57 0.11
N PRO A 34 5.40 1.30 -1.02
CA PRO A 34 5.60 2.09 -2.22
C PRO A 34 4.96 3.48 -2.07
N ALA A 35 5.68 4.54 -2.44
CA ALA A 35 5.07 5.84 -2.70
C ALA A 35 4.36 5.77 -4.05
N MET A 36 3.03 5.83 -4.05
CA MET A 36 2.19 5.74 -5.25
C MET A 36 1.14 6.86 -5.23
N GLU A 37 1.56 8.07 -5.53
CA GLU A 37 0.67 9.22 -5.57
C GLU A 37 0.34 9.61 -7.01
N HIS A 38 -0.91 9.97 -7.25
CA HIS A 38 -1.37 10.52 -8.51
C HIS A 38 -1.61 12.01 -8.37
N VAL A 39 -1.29 12.76 -9.40
CA VAL A 39 -1.36 14.22 -9.39
C VAL A 39 -1.98 14.76 -10.67
N VAL A 40 -2.59 15.94 -10.55
CA VAL A 40 -3.00 16.80 -11.67
C VAL A 40 -2.35 18.16 -11.53
N ASP A 41 -1.93 18.74 -12.63
CA ASP A 41 -1.44 20.11 -12.66
C ASP A 41 -2.64 21.06 -12.55
N LYS A 42 -2.53 22.07 -11.68
CA LYS A 42 -3.57 23.09 -11.51
C LYS A 42 -3.00 24.46 -11.89
N PRO A 43 -3.59 25.15 -12.87
CA PRO A 43 -3.16 26.48 -13.25
C PRO A 43 -3.09 27.43 -12.05
N GLY A 44 -1.97 28.17 -11.92
CA GLY A 44 -1.75 29.11 -10.82
C GLY A 44 -1.18 28.49 -9.53
N PHE A 45 -0.91 27.19 -9.48
CA PHE A 45 -0.25 26.53 -8.37
C PHE A 45 1.15 26.07 -8.76
N HIS A 46 2.13 26.27 -7.87
CA HIS A 46 3.52 25.84 -8.09
C HIS A 46 3.74 24.33 -7.89
N ARG A 47 2.79 23.64 -7.30
CA ARG A 47 2.85 22.18 -7.06
C ARG A 47 1.58 21.55 -7.59
N PRO A 48 1.69 20.34 -8.17
CA PRO A 48 0.52 19.59 -8.60
C PRO A 48 -0.33 19.19 -7.37
N LEU A 49 -1.63 19.01 -7.59
CA LEU A 49 -2.54 18.52 -6.57
C LEU A 49 -2.55 16.99 -6.56
N ILE A 50 -2.46 16.39 -5.37
CA ILE A 50 -2.66 14.95 -5.18
C ILE A 50 -4.15 14.66 -5.36
N VAL A 51 -4.45 13.64 -6.16
CA VAL A 51 -5.81 13.25 -6.54
C VAL A 51 -5.94 11.73 -6.58
N SER A 52 -7.19 11.25 -6.58
CA SER A 52 -7.50 9.84 -6.85
C SER A 52 -6.91 9.39 -8.20
N PRO A 53 -6.41 8.15 -8.31
CA PRO A 53 -5.93 7.59 -9.57
C PRO A 53 -6.99 7.57 -10.68
N ASP A 54 -8.28 7.51 -10.32
CA ASP A 54 -9.39 7.46 -11.26
C ASP A 54 -9.79 8.84 -11.81
N ARG A 55 -9.14 9.91 -11.33
CA ARG A 55 -9.45 11.27 -11.78
C ARG A 55 -8.95 11.49 -13.20
N GLU A 56 -9.80 12.08 -14.03
CA GLU A 56 -9.42 12.49 -15.40
C GLU A 56 -8.18 13.38 -15.39
N GLY A 57 -7.20 13.05 -16.24
CA GLY A 57 -5.92 13.75 -16.32
C GLY A 57 -4.93 13.41 -15.20
N ALA A 58 -5.27 12.47 -14.29
CA ALA A 58 -4.33 12.03 -13.27
C ALA A 58 -3.11 11.33 -13.90
N ARG A 59 -1.93 11.70 -13.42
CA ARG A 59 -0.66 11.07 -13.77
C ARG A 59 0.09 10.66 -12.50
N LEU A 60 0.93 9.64 -12.60
CA LEU A 60 1.80 9.26 -11.49
C LEU A 60 2.76 10.41 -11.16
N ALA A 61 2.86 10.75 -9.88
CA ALA A 61 3.78 11.80 -9.42
C ALA A 61 5.24 11.43 -9.71
N GLU A 62 6.08 12.43 -9.99
CA GLU A 62 7.49 12.20 -10.35
C GLU A 62 8.31 11.52 -9.25
N TRP A 63 7.95 11.74 -8.00
CA TRP A 63 8.57 11.10 -6.83
C TRP A 63 8.05 9.68 -6.55
N SER A 64 6.93 9.29 -7.14
CA SER A 64 6.36 7.96 -6.97
C SER A 64 7.25 6.90 -7.59
N VAL A 65 7.39 5.77 -6.91
CA VAL A 65 8.11 4.62 -7.43
C VAL A 65 7.34 4.00 -8.61
N THR A 66 8.05 3.52 -9.62
CA THR A 66 7.41 2.73 -10.68
C THR A 66 7.12 1.30 -10.21
N ALA A 67 6.13 0.63 -10.80
CA ALA A 67 5.85 -0.77 -10.50
C ALA A 67 7.09 -1.66 -10.69
N LYS A 68 7.83 -1.43 -11.79
CA LYS A 68 9.10 -2.13 -12.06
C LYS A 68 10.18 -1.78 -11.05
N GLY A 69 10.30 -0.49 -10.70
CA GLY A 69 11.28 -0.01 -9.73
C GLY A 69 11.04 -0.57 -8.34
N TYR A 70 9.77 -0.59 -7.89
CA TYR A 70 9.41 -1.18 -6.60
C TYR A 70 9.68 -2.69 -6.55
N GLY A 71 9.28 -3.42 -7.60
CA GLY A 71 9.63 -4.84 -7.73
C GLY A 71 11.13 -5.08 -7.69
N GLY A 72 11.93 -4.23 -8.39
CA GLY A 72 13.39 -4.28 -8.35
C GLY A 72 13.95 -4.06 -6.95
N VAL A 73 13.47 -3.05 -6.22
CA VAL A 73 13.88 -2.81 -4.82
C VAL A 73 13.60 -4.02 -3.94
N LEU A 74 12.43 -4.65 -4.07
CA LEU A 74 12.11 -5.86 -3.29
C LEU A 74 13.00 -7.04 -3.66
N CYS A 75 13.31 -7.23 -4.95
CA CYS A 75 14.26 -8.26 -5.39
C CYS A 75 15.65 -8.01 -4.81
N ASP A 76 16.18 -6.79 -4.90
CA ASP A 76 17.47 -6.42 -4.34
C ASP A 76 17.54 -6.69 -2.82
N VAL A 77 16.46 -6.39 -2.09
CA VAL A 77 16.32 -6.70 -0.65
C VAL A 77 16.33 -8.21 -0.42
N PHE A 78 15.54 -8.93 -1.21
CA PHE A 78 15.42 -10.40 -1.10
C PHE A 78 16.75 -11.10 -1.33
N ASP A 79 17.50 -10.71 -2.36
CA ASP A 79 18.77 -11.31 -2.71
C ASP A 79 19.81 -11.20 -1.57
N VAL A 80 19.74 -10.14 -0.77
CA VAL A 80 20.60 -10.00 0.42
C VAL A 80 20.05 -10.80 1.60
N TRP A 81 18.73 -10.68 1.84
CA TRP A 81 18.05 -11.26 2.99
C TRP A 81 18.06 -12.79 2.98
N VAL A 82 17.83 -13.41 1.82
CA VAL A 82 17.68 -14.87 1.70
C VAL A 82 18.97 -15.63 2.03
N VAL A 83 20.13 -14.98 1.89
CA VAL A 83 21.43 -15.63 2.09
C VAL A 83 21.73 -15.94 3.55
N SER A 84 21.34 -15.03 4.48
CA SER A 84 21.81 -15.14 5.88
C SER A 84 20.80 -14.67 6.94
N ASP A 85 19.70 -14.02 6.53
CA ASP A 85 18.85 -13.28 7.46
C ASP A 85 17.48 -13.92 7.67
N VAL A 86 17.17 -15.02 6.97
CA VAL A 86 15.92 -15.79 7.15
C VAL A 86 15.80 -16.26 8.60
N GLY A 87 14.66 -15.96 9.23
CA GLY A 87 14.41 -16.27 10.64
C GLY A 87 15.12 -15.36 11.65
N ARG A 88 15.90 -14.37 11.17
CA ARG A 88 16.61 -13.39 12.03
C ARG A 88 16.11 -11.97 11.82
N THR A 89 15.86 -11.62 10.57
CA THR A 89 15.27 -10.35 10.16
C THR A 89 13.98 -10.64 9.38
N PHE A 90 12.92 -9.95 9.73
CA PHE A 90 11.59 -10.15 9.17
C PHE A 90 11.26 -8.99 8.25
N VAL A 91 11.02 -9.31 6.99
CA VAL A 91 10.54 -8.35 5.98
C VAL A 91 9.09 -8.65 5.70
N GLN A 92 8.18 -7.76 6.09
CA GLN A 92 6.74 -7.99 6.09
C GLN A 92 6.22 -8.56 4.76
N MET A 93 6.69 -8.03 3.63
CA MET A 93 6.24 -8.49 2.31
C MET A 93 6.66 -9.94 2.06
N PHE A 94 7.85 -10.36 2.50
CA PHE A 94 8.33 -11.73 2.30
C PHE A 94 7.60 -12.70 3.21
N ASP A 95 7.39 -12.32 4.46
CA ASP A 95 6.63 -13.15 5.41
C ASP A 95 5.18 -13.32 4.96
N ALA A 96 4.53 -12.25 4.49
CA ALA A 96 3.18 -12.28 3.96
C ALA A 96 3.07 -13.14 2.68
N THR A 97 4.06 -13.06 1.79
CA THR A 97 4.13 -13.88 0.59
C THR A 97 4.30 -15.36 0.95
N LEU A 98 5.22 -15.68 1.85
CA LEU A 98 5.44 -17.03 2.32
C LEU A 98 4.18 -17.61 2.98
N ALA A 99 3.49 -16.81 3.81
CA ALA A 99 2.24 -17.23 4.44
C ALA A 99 1.20 -17.67 3.40
N GLN A 100 1.01 -16.90 2.33
CA GLN A 100 0.09 -17.25 1.24
C GLN A 100 0.50 -18.55 0.52
N TRP A 101 1.78 -18.74 0.23
CA TRP A 101 2.28 -19.99 -0.34
C TRP A 101 2.04 -21.20 0.57
N CYS A 102 2.00 -20.98 1.88
CA CYS A 102 1.68 -22.01 2.88
C CYS A 102 0.17 -22.15 3.16
N GLY A 103 -0.69 -21.44 2.41
CA GLY A 103 -2.15 -21.47 2.62
C GLY A 103 -2.61 -20.74 3.89
N VAL A 104 -1.78 -19.86 4.44
CA VAL A 104 -2.07 -19.05 5.64
C VAL A 104 -2.43 -17.61 5.20
N PRO A 105 -3.39 -16.95 5.85
CA PRO A 105 -3.70 -15.55 5.56
C PRO A 105 -2.46 -14.66 5.69
N PRO A 106 -2.23 -13.73 4.76
CA PRO A 106 -0.96 -12.97 4.68
C PRO A 106 -0.72 -11.99 5.84
N GLY A 107 -1.75 -11.68 6.64
CA GLY A 107 -1.65 -10.70 7.72
C GLY A 107 -1.54 -9.23 7.26
N VAL A 108 -1.49 -8.98 5.96
CA VAL A 108 -1.46 -7.66 5.32
C VAL A 108 -2.64 -7.53 4.38
N CYS A 109 -3.43 -6.46 4.56
CA CYS A 109 -4.65 -6.24 3.78
C CYS A 109 -4.39 -6.07 2.28
N SER A 110 -3.23 -5.52 1.88
CA SER A 110 -2.87 -5.36 0.47
C SER A 110 -2.79 -6.69 -0.29
N MET A 111 -2.44 -7.78 0.39
CA MET A 111 -2.36 -9.13 -0.19
C MET A 111 -3.59 -10.00 0.12
N GLY A 112 -4.52 -9.52 0.94
CA GLY A 112 -5.77 -10.22 1.23
C GLY A 112 -6.75 -10.17 0.06
N GLU A 113 -7.66 -11.13 -0.01
CA GLU A 113 -8.71 -11.24 -1.04
C GLU A 113 -9.69 -10.06 -1.01
N THR A 114 -10.02 -9.59 0.19
CA THR A 114 -10.91 -8.44 0.43
C THR A 114 -10.22 -7.43 1.33
N CYS A 115 -10.80 -6.23 1.47
CA CYS A 115 -10.32 -5.19 2.36
C CYS A 115 -11.47 -4.35 2.97
N GLY A 116 -11.18 -3.14 3.48
CA GLY A 116 -12.18 -2.21 3.99
C GLY A 116 -12.52 -2.39 5.47
N ASP A 117 -11.76 -3.20 6.22
CA ASP A 117 -11.96 -3.40 7.65
C ASP A 117 -11.14 -2.42 8.53
N ALA A 118 -10.11 -1.79 7.95
CA ALA A 118 -9.28 -0.80 8.62
C ALA A 118 -9.76 0.62 8.27
N LEU A 119 -10.83 1.06 8.94
CA LEU A 119 -11.37 2.40 8.73
C LEU A 119 -10.38 3.47 9.15
N VAL A 120 -10.36 4.58 8.43
CA VAL A 120 -9.66 5.80 8.81
C VAL A 120 -10.67 6.92 9.10
N VAL A 121 -10.36 7.71 10.13
CA VAL A 121 -11.17 8.87 10.53
C VAL A 121 -10.32 10.12 10.42
N GLU A 122 -10.74 11.05 9.58
CA GLU A 122 -10.09 12.33 9.39
C GLU A 122 -10.43 13.31 10.53
N HIS A 123 -9.60 14.35 10.68
CA HIS A 123 -9.72 15.36 11.74
C HIS A 123 -11.09 16.07 11.79
N ASN A 124 -11.80 16.14 10.67
CA ASN A 124 -13.14 16.72 10.57
C ASN A 124 -14.26 15.71 10.92
N GLY A 125 -13.90 14.45 11.23
CA GLY A 125 -14.84 13.38 11.54
C GLY A 125 -15.28 12.54 10.33
N ASP A 126 -14.79 12.82 9.13
CA ASP A 126 -15.07 12.03 7.94
C ASP A 126 -14.43 10.66 8.03
N VAL A 127 -15.16 9.62 7.60
CA VAL A 127 -14.74 8.22 7.67
C VAL A 127 -14.59 7.64 6.28
N TYR A 128 -13.50 6.88 6.08
CA TYR A 128 -13.18 6.21 4.83
C TYR A 128 -12.85 4.73 5.08
N SER A 129 -12.95 3.89 4.05
CA SER A 129 -12.68 2.45 4.14
C SER A 129 -11.20 2.11 4.26
N CYS A 130 -10.31 3.02 3.87
CA CYS A 130 -8.87 2.78 3.80
C CYS A 130 -8.12 4.12 3.78
N ASP A 131 -6.95 4.17 4.42
CA ASP A 131 -6.05 5.32 4.43
C ASP A 131 -5.45 5.67 3.05
N HIS A 132 -5.41 4.70 2.14
CA HIS A 132 -5.02 4.94 0.75
C HIS A 132 -6.13 5.55 -0.12
N PHE A 133 -7.38 5.59 0.37
CA PHE A 133 -8.55 6.07 -0.36
C PHE A 133 -9.28 7.20 0.37
N VAL A 134 -8.52 8.16 0.89
CA VAL A 134 -9.06 9.36 1.54
C VAL A 134 -9.39 10.41 0.46
N TYR A 135 -10.38 10.10 -0.37
CA TYR A 135 -10.89 10.98 -1.41
C TYR A 135 -12.41 11.15 -1.26
N PRO A 136 -13.00 12.29 -1.66
CA PRO A 136 -14.41 12.57 -1.44
C PRO A 136 -15.37 11.47 -1.92
N GLU A 137 -15.07 10.85 -3.04
CA GLU A 137 -15.85 9.75 -3.64
C GLU A 137 -15.89 8.48 -2.79
N TYR A 138 -14.87 8.26 -1.95
CA TYR A 138 -14.74 7.09 -1.06
C TYR A 138 -15.19 7.35 0.38
N LYS A 139 -15.67 8.58 0.68
CA LYS A 139 -16.22 8.92 2.01
C LYS A 139 -17.40 8.03 2.34
N LEU A 140 -17.37 7.38 3.50
CA LEU A 140 -18.45 6.51 4.01
C LEU A 140 -19.50 7.29 4.81
N GLY A 141 -19.08 8.30 5.54
CA GLY A 141 -19.92 9.08 6.42
C GLY A 141 -19.11 10.00 7.32
N ASN A 142 -19.75 10.53 8.37
CA ASN A 142 -19.08 11.35 9.39
C ASN A 142 -19.52 10.90 10.79
N ILE A 143 -18.56 10.69 11.69
CA ILE A 143 -18.83 10.19 13.06
C ILE A 143 -19.63 11.17 13.93
N ARG A 144 -19.74 12.45 13.54
CA ARG A 144 -20.57 13.44 14.22
C ARG A 144 -22.05 13.34 13.85
N GLU A 145 -22.35 12.65 12.73
CA GLU A 145 -23.68 12.52 12.17
C GLU A 145 -24.23 11.10 12.29
N THR A 146 -23.36 10.11 12.18
CA THR A 146 -23.73 8.70 12.14
C THR A 146 -22.80 7.88 13.05
N PRO A 147 -23.33 6.97 13.89
CA PRO A 147 -22.51 6.09 14.70
C PRO A 147 -21.54 5.28 13.88
N LEU A 148 -20.29 5.14 14.35
CA LEU A 148 -19.24 4.39 13.64
C LEU A 148 -19.65 2.95 13.33
N SER A 149 -20.43 2.32 14.19
CA SER A 149 -20.96 0.97 13.98
C SER A 149 -21.91 0.85 12.78
N GLU A 150 -22.67 1.90 12.48
CA GLU A 150 -23.54 1.96 11.30
C GLU A 150 -22.71 2.21 10.03
N ILE A 151 -21.76 3.14 10.10
CA ILE A 151 -20.80 3.40 9.00
C ILE A 151 -20.05 2.12 8.65
N TYR A 152 -19.57 1.38 9.65
CA TYR A 152 -18.85 0.11 9.46
C TYR A 152 -19.69 -0.95 8.77
N ARG A 153 -21.01 -1.02 9.08
CA ARG A 153 -21.94 -1.98 8.46
C ARG A 153 -22.52 -1.50 7.14
N SER A 154 -22.17 -0.31 6.69
CA SER A 154 -22.74 0.28 5.47
C SER A 154 -22.45 -0.56 4.23
N ARG A 155 -23.41 -0.60 3.32
CA ARG A 155 -23.25 -1.27 2.03
C ARG A 155 -22.05 -0.74 1.25
N LYS A 156 -21.83 0.58 1.30
CA LYS A 156 -20.73 1.24 0.61
C LYS A 156 -19.36 0.70 1.06
N ARG A 157 -19.16 0.49 2.38
CA ARG A 157 -17.93 -0.12 2.89
C ARG A 157 -17.77 -1.56 2.42
N VAL A 158 -18.84 -2.35 2.49
CA VAL A 158 -18.81 -3.76 2.06
C VAL A 158 -18.46 -3.86 0.58
N ASP A 159 -19.10 -3.05 -0.26
CA ASP A 159 -18.86 -3.03 -1.70
C ASP A 159 -17.41 -2.59 -2.02
N PHE A 160 -16.88 -1.61 -1.31
CA PHE A 160 -15.48 -1.22 -1.41
C PHE A 160 -14.55 -2.40 -1.14
N GLY A 161 -14.78 -3.12 -0.03
CA GLY A 161 -13.94 -4.26 0.34
C GLY A 161 -14.00 -5.41 -0.66
N LEU A 162 -15.19 -5.70 -1.18
CA LEU A 162 -15.41 -6.75 -2.19
C LEU A 162 -14.89 -6.36 -3.58
N ALA A 163 -14.83 -5.08 -3.91
CA ALA A 163 -14.32 -4.60 -5.19
C ALA A 163 -12.89 -5.05 -5.45
N LYS A 164 -12.08 -5.19 -4.41
CA LYS A 164 -10.70 -5.68 -4.51
C LYS A 164 -10.61 -7.04 -5.21
N ARG A 165 -11.52 -7.96 -4.90
CA ARG A 165 -11.63 -9.27 -5.56
C ARG A 165 -12.41 -9.19 -6.86
N ASN A 166 -13.54 -8.49 -6.84
CA ASN A 166 -14.55 -8.58 -7.90
C ASN A 166 -14.23 -7.67 -9.10
N ALA A 167 -13.38 -6.65 -8.93
CA ALA A 167 -13.02 -5.68 -9.96
C ALA A 167 -11.55 -5.78 -10.40
N LEU A 168 -10.94 -6.96 -10.26
CA LEU A 168 -9.57 -7.17 -10.73
C LEU A 168 -9.44 -6.99 -12.24
N PRO A 169 -8.41 -6.28 -12.71
CA PRO A 169 -8.14 -6.16 -14.12
C PRO A 169 -7.74 -7.52 -14.72
N ALA A 170 -7.97 -7.67 -16.02
CA ALA A 170 -7.70 -8.92 -16.73
C ALA A 170 -6.23 -9.38 -16.61
N GLU A 171 -5.30 -8.47 -16.42
CA GLU A 171 -3.88 -8.79 -16.18
C GLU A 171 -3.69 -9.54 -14.87
N CYS A 172 -4.34 -9.10 -13.79
CA CYS A 172 -4.29 -9.80 -12.50
C CYS A 172 -4.92 -11.20 -12.59
N LEU A 173 -6.09 -11.31 -13.27
CA LEU A 173 -6.78 -12.60 -13.44
C LEU A 173 -5.99 -13.62 -14.28
N ARG A 174 -5.06 -13.16 -15.14
CA ARG A 174 -4.17 -14.02 -15.91
C ARG A 174 -2.80 -14.21 -15.29
N CYS A 175 -2.53 -13.56 -14.18
CA CYS A 175 -1.24 -13.65 -13.51
C CYS A 175 -1.05 -15.03 -12.89
N LYS A 176 0.07 -15.67 -13.17
CA LYS A 176 0.39 -16.99 -12.61
C LYS A 176 0.65 -16.97 -11.09
N TYR A 177 0.76 -15.81 -10.51
CA TYR A 177 0.97 -15.60 -9.08
C TYR A 177 -0.26 -15.08 -8.35
N TYR A 178 -1.39 -15.02 -9.04
CA TYR A 178 -2.68 -14.65 -8.45
C TYR A 178 -3.31 -15.81 -7.69
#